data_8f87fdf4e909a838a2373a9acaca8b08
#
_entry.id   8f87fdf4e909a838a2373a9acaca8b08
#
_cell.length_a   1.000
_cell.length_b   1.000
_cell.length_c   1.000
_cell.angle_alpha   90.00
_cell.angle_beta   90.00
_cell.angle_gamma   90.00
#
_symmetry.space_group_name_H-M   'P 1'
#
loop_
_entity.id
_entity.type
_entity.pdbx_description
1 polymer ?
#
loop_
_entity_poly.entity_id
_entity_poly.type
_entity_poly.pdbx_seq_one_letter_code
_entity_poly.pdbx_strand_id
1 'polypeptide(L)'
;DWHGFHVPQTIIPHIPLSTADATNPKMYNIDKKYAIEAKRQKMSPHLFTSHVMGGFYHAERRPITREMIDNLFYGNEGLKIMDPWEIADIKDQFGKEVTITMGVDFGSGNPSQTVISIMIEWILQPETLTQDKISRYQLVHLEPRPAENQLDQAKYIAELFNECQCDIGVGDLGYGAIQVQQIQDGGTDRLTGHPFNGVGSSNFFGCRSIGDETKNVLQFNKKIDEHGEIREHLKIDKTTAIQEFIDLMGIMVDDPDDRYNMDKRKHKLMFPAEPYSKQKIDFIYSDLTNLTRKDLTDKIDEDKPDGRQRARKQFNHPKDSLMAMIYSTKALEVRQGYNWVGTGGGWR
;
A
#
# COMPACT_ATOMS: atom_id res chain seq x y z
N ASP A 1 31.25 18.16 -23.20
CA ASP A 1 31.13 17.06 -22.22
C ASP A 1 31.12 17.68 -20.84
N TRP A 2 29.96 17.59 -20.15
CA TRP A 2 29.83 18.04 -18.78
C TRP A 2 30.17 16.89 -17.84
N HIS A 3 31.23 17.00 -17.08
CA HIS A 3 31.58 16.08 -15.99
C HIS A 3 31.05 16.67 -14.69
N GLY A 4 29.92 16.14 -14.20
CA GLY A 4 29.38 16.50 -12.89
C GLY A 4 30.07 15.70 -11.79
N PHE A 5 30.63 16.38 -10.79
CA PHE A 5 31.11 15.73 -9.57
C PHE A 5 29.99 15.71 -8.54
N HIS A 6 29.61 14.52 -8.08
CA HIS A 6 28.69 14.34 -6.97
C HIS A 6 29.47 14.13 -5.68
N VAL A 7 29.31 15.06 -4.76
CA VAL A 7 29.90 14.95 -3.43
C VAL A 7 28.78 14.74 -2.43
N PRO A 8 28.70 13.55 -1.81
CA PRO A 8 27.71 13.29 -0.77
C PRO A 8 27.86 14.26 0.38
N GLN A 9 26.76 14.75 0.95
CA GLN A 9 26.80 15.62 2.12
C GLN A 9 27.48 14.95 3.33
N THR A 10 27.56 13.62 3.32
CA THR A 10 28.27 12.82 4.32
C THR A 10 29.78 12.93 4.23
N ILE A 11 30.34 13.26 3.04
CA ILE A 11 31.79 13.34 2.83
C ILE A 11 32.37 14.69 3.27
N ILE A 12 31.52 15.74 3.38
CA ILE A 12 31.96 17.06 3.84
C ILE A 12 31.46 17.27 5.30
N PRO A 13 32.09 16.63 6.27
CA PRO A 13 31.66 16.73 7.66
C PRO A 13 31.94 18.12 8.28
N HIS A 14 32.69 18.98 7.61
CA HIS A 14 33.20 20.23 8.17
C HIS A 14 32.49 21.49 7.66
N ILE A 15 31.48 21.35 6.79
CA ILE A 15 30.71 22.51 6.37
C ILE A 15 29.61 22.78 7.41
N PRO A 16 29.57 23.97 8.05
CA PRO A 16 28.55 24.32 9.00
C PRO A 16 27.18 24.33 8.35
N LEU A 17 26.19 23.85 9.09
CA LEU A 17 24.78 23.93 8.68
C LEU A 17 24.24 25.36 8.79
N SER A 18 24.87 26.18 9.64
CA SER A 18 24.56 27.60 9.81
C SER A 18 25.82 28.37 10.19
N THR A 19 25.79 29.71 10.06
CA THR A 19 26.86 30.58 10.51
C THR A 19 27.13 30.53 12.02
N ALA A 20 26.14 30.13 12.82
CA ALA A 20 26.28 29.94 14.25
C ALA A 20 27.12 28.69 14.57
N ASP A 21 27.10 27.70 13.70
CA ASP A 21 27.84 26.43 13.89
C ASP A 21 29.32 26.60 13.51
N ALA A 22 29.67 27.67 12.79
CA ALA A 22 31.04 27.95 12.35
C ALA A 22 31.98 28.23 13.52
N THR A 23 31.47 28.60 14.69
CA THR A 23 32.28 28.96 15.87
C THR A 23 32.55 27.78 16.80
N ASN A 24 31.93 26.63 16.61
CA ASN A 24 32.11 25.45 17.48
C ASN A 24 32.36 24.16 16.70
N PRO A 25 33.60 23.81 16.37
CA PRO A 25 33.92 22.63 15.55
C PRO A 25 33.52 21.29 16.16
N LYS A 26 33.27 21.21 17.46
CA LYS A 26 32.82 19.96 18.11
C LYS A 26 31.32 19.70 17.99
N MET A 27 30.50 20.74 17.90
CA MET A 27 29.06 20.64 17.67
C MET A 27 28.72 20.30 16.22
N TYR A 28 29.53 20.70 15.31
CA TYR A 28 29.45 20.53 13.90
C TYR A 28 29.09 19.14 13.39
N ASN A 29 29.83 18.13 13.86
CA ASN A 29 29.71 16.77 13.36
C ASN A 29 28.47 16.05 13.92
N ILE A 30 28.09 16.44 15.13
CA ILE A 30 26.92 15.85 15.80
C ILE A 30 25.65 16.35 15.17
N ASP A 31 25.50 17.66 15.01
CA ASP A 31 24.30 18.28 14.48
C ASP A 31 24.08 17.91 13.01
N LYS A 32 25.16 17.83 12.22
CA LYS A 32 25.06 17.39 10.84
C LYS A 32 24.66 15.93 10.71
N LYS A 33 25.22 15.06 11.55
CA LYS A 33 24.86 13.64 11.61
C LYS A 33 23.38 13.48 11.96
N TYR A 34 22.90 14.19 12.98
CA TYR A 34 21.48 14.18 13.35
C TYR A 34 20.59 14.77 12.25
N ALA A 35 21.01 15.85 11.62
CA ALA A 35 20.25 16.44 10.53
C ALA A 35 20.18 15.51 9.29
N ILE A 36 21.24 14.77 8.99
CA ILE A 36 21.27 13.78 7.92
C ILE A 36 20.36 12.61 8.28
N GLU A 37 20.43 12.10 9.51
CA GLU A 37 19.57 11.01 9.96
C GLU A 37 18.11 11.42 10.01
N ALA A 38 17.78 12.62 10.48
CA ALA A 38 16.43 13.17 10.44
C ALA A 38 15.91 13.33 9.00
N LYS A 39 16.77 13.69 8.04
CA LYS A 39 16.43 13.69 6.62
C LYS A 39 16.17 12.27 6.10
N ARG A 40 17.02 11.31 6.51
CA ARG A 40 16.84 9.90 6.14
C ARG A 40 15.50 9.35 6.58
N GLN A 41 15.05 9.71 7.78
CA GLN A 41 13.75 9.28 8.31
C GLN A 41 12.55 9.97 7.63
N LYS A 42 12.73 11.20 7.13
CA LYS A 42 11.66 12.01 6.53
C LYS A 42 11.60 12.00 5.01
N MET A 43 12.68 11.57 4.36
CA MET A 43 12.77 11.55 2.90
C MET A 43 12.62 10.13 2.38
N SER A 44 11.95 9.99 1.24
CA SER A 44 11.97 8.71 0.54
C SER A 44 13.40 8.31 0.18
N PRO A 45 13.72 7.01 0.14
CA PRO A 45 15.09 6.53 -0.10
C PRO A 45 15.74 7.10 -1.36
N HIS A 46 14.97 7.29 -2.43
CA HIS A 46 15.49 7.87 -3.69
C HIS A 46 15.82 9.36 -3.55
N LEU A 47 14.99 10.14 -2.86
CA LEU A 47 15.28 11.54 -2.59
C LEU A 47 16.48 11.69 -1.66
N PHE A 48 16.57 10.83 -0.64
CA PHE A 48 17.72 10.80 0.24
C PHE A 48 19.01 10.48 -0.53
N THR A 49 18.98 9.45 -1.39
CA THR A 49 20.14 9.06 -2.22
C THR A 49 20.56 10.18 -3.16
N SER A 50 19.63 10.85 -3.84
CA SER A 50 19.98 11.90 -4.80
C SER A 50 20.37 13.21 -4.13
N HIS A 51 19.63 13.64 -3.10
CA HIS A 51 19.83 14.97 -2.49
C HIS A 51 20.87 15.00 -1.36
N VAL A 52 21.02 13.88 -0.64
CA VAL A 52 21.91 13.82 0.52
C VAL A 52 23.17 13.01 0.22
N MET A 53 23.02 11.86 -0.43
CA MET A 53 24.15 10.97 -0.75
C MET A 53 24.85 11.35 -2.06
N GLY A 54 24.31 12.29 -2.84
CA GLY A 54 24.87 12.68 -4.13
C GLY A 54 24.91 11.55 -5.16
N GLY A 55 24.12 10.52 -4.96
CA GLY A 55 24.04 9.42 -5.90
C GLY A 55 23.29 9.82 -7.17
N PHE A 56 23.76 9.35 -8.32
CA PHE A 56 22.98 9.48 -9.54
C PHE A 56 21.73 8.65 -9.42
N TYR A 57 20.60 9.33 -9.38
CA TYR A 57 19.31 8.68 -9.57
C TYR A 57 19.06 8.65 -11.07
N HIS A 58 19.31 7.51 -11.71
CA HIS A 58 18.98 7.36 -13.12
C HIS A 58 17.46 7.48 -13.27
N ALA A 59 17.03 8.46 -14.07
CA ALA A 59 15.62 8.70 -14.35
C ALA A 59 14.90 7.48 -14.97
N GLU A 60 15.70 6.57 -15.54
CA GLU A 60 15.25 5.31 -16.13
C GLU A 60 15.11 4.16 -15.11
N ARG A 61 15.59 4.33 -13.86
CA ARG A 61 15.43 3.26 -12.86
C ARG A 61 13.97 3.12 -12.49
N ARG A 62 13.52 1.90 -12.55
CA ARG A 62 12.19 1.50 -12.07
C ARG A 62 12.09 1.84 -10.59
N PRO A 63 10.98 2.44 -10.14
CA PRO A 63 10.79 2.79 -8.72
C PRO A 63 10.84 1.56 -7.81
N ILE A 64 10.40 0.41 -8.32
CA ILE A 64 10.49 -0.89 -7.63
C ILE A 64 11.46 -1.77 -8.42
N THR A 65 12.52 -2.20 -7.75
CA THR A 65 13.53 -3.11 -8.32
C THR A 65 13.24 -4.55 -7.92
N ARG A 66 13.79 -5.49 -8.70
CA ARG A 66 13.70 -6.91 -8.36
C ARG A 66 14.30 -7.21 -6.98
N GLU A 67 15.42 -6.57 -6.65
CA GLU A 67 16.06 -6.70 -5.35
C GLU A 67 15.14 -6.27 -4.20
N MET A 68 14.39 -5.17 -4.36
CA MET A 68 13.41 -4.76 -3.33
C MET A 68 12.35 -5.83 -3.12
N ILE A 69 11.89 -6.48 -4.19
CA ILE A 69 10.90 -7.56 -4.09
C ILE A 69 11.53 -8.80 -3.45
N ASP A 70 12.75 -9.19 -3.86
CA ASP A 70 13.46 -10.34 -3.29
C ASP A 70 13.68 -10.18 -1.78
N ASN A 71 13.95 -8.97 -1.32
CA ASN A 71 14.11 -8.66 0.11
C ASN A 71 12.84 -8.91 0.93
N LEU A 72 11.65 -8.78 0.35
CA LEU A 72 10.39 -9.08 1.04
C LEU A 72 10.14 -10.58 1.24
N PHE A 73 10.81 -11.42 0.45
CA PHE A 73 10.80 -12.87 0.62
C PHE A 73 11.88 -13.36 1.57
N TYR A 74 12.97 -12.60 1.71
CA TYR A 74 14.14 -13.03 2.48
C TYR A 74 13.81 -13.23 3.96
N GLY A 75 14.22 -14.38 4.50
CA GLY A 75 13.98 -14.74 5.90
C GLY A 75 12.54 -15.15 6.21
N ASN A 76 11.73 -15.40 5.18
CA ASN A 76 10.31 -15.74 5.28
C ASN A 76 10.00 -17.14 4.70
N GLU A 77 10.96 -18.06 4.73
CA GLU A 77 10.87 -19.39 4.12
C GLU A 77 9.73 -20.25 4.69
N GLY A 78 9.30 -19.96 5.93
CA GLY A 78 8.17 -20.62 6.57
C GLY A 78 6.81 -20.02 6.22
N LEU A 79 6.78 -18.86 5.57
CA LEU A 79 5.52 -18.21 5.19
C LEU A 79 5.03 -18.74 3.84
N LYS A 80 3.74 -19.04 3.76
CA LYS A 80 3.08 -19.57 2.56
C LYS A 80 1.85 -18.76 2.19
N ILE A 81 1.39 -18.92 0.95
CA ILE A 81 0.02 -18.58 0.55
C ILE A 81 -0.91 -19.55 1.28
N MET A 82 -1.94 -19.00 1.90
CA MET A 82 -2.86 -19.73 2.76
C MET A 82 -4.20 -19.95 2.08
N ASP A 83 -4.83 -21.05 2.41
CA ASP A 83 -6.23 -21.28 2.09
C ASP A 83 -7.13 -20.44 3.03
N PRO A 84 -8.38 -20.13 2.62
CA PRO A 84 -9.28 -19.29 3.43
C PRO A 84 -9.47 -19.77 4.86
N TRP A 85 -9.63 -21.08 5.05
CA TRP A 85 -9.80 -21.68 6.38
C TRP A 85 -8.53 -21.53 7.27
N GLU A 86 -7.33 -21.56 6.70
CA GLU A 86 -6.08 -21.33 7.45
C GLU A 86 -5.97 -19.89 7.94
N ILE A 87 -6.46 -18.93 7.12
CA ILE A 87 -6.50 -17.51 7.50
C ILE A 87 -7.51 -17.31 8.63
N ALA A 88 -8.69 -17.95 8.55
CA ALA A 88 -9.70 -17.91 9.59
C ALA A 88 -9.19 -18.52 10.92
N ASP A 89 -8.49 -19.64 10.86
CA ASP A 89 -7.87 -20.28 12.05
C ASP A 89 -6.89 -19.33 12.76
N ILE A 90 -6.12 -18.52 12.01
CA ILE A 90 -5.25 -17.50 12.60
C ILE A 90 -6.09 -16.47 13.35
N LYS A 91 -7.21 -16.02 12.77
CA LYS A 91 -8.11 -15.07 13.43
C LYS A 91 -8.70 -15.64 14.71
N ASP A 92 -9.13 -16.89 14.67
CA ASP A 92 -9.68 -17.58 15.83
C ASP A 92 -8.64 -17.77 16.95
N GLN A 93 -7.40 -18.07 16.59
CA GLN A 93 -6.30 -18.30 17.53
C GLN A 93 -5.78 -17.01 18.16
N PHE A 94 -5.59 -15.93 17.38
CA PHE A 94 -4.92 -14.71 17.82
C PHE A 94 -5.86 -13.53 18.07
N GLY A 95 -7.10 -13.60 17.63
CA GLY A 95 -8.14 -12.65 17.93
C GLY A 95 -7.76 -11.20 17.61
N LYS A 96 -7.57 -10.38 18.66
CA LYS A 96 -7.25 -8.94 18.52
C LYS A 96 -5.78 -8.64 18.21
N GLU A 97 -4.91 -9.64 18.30
CA GLU A 97 -3.48 -9.48 17.99
C GLU A 97 -3.24 -9.45 16.48
N VAL A 98 -4.26 -9.81 15.70
CA VAL A 98 -4.20 -9.77 14.24
C VAL A 98 -5.35 -8.97 13.65
N THR A 99 -5.07 -8.29 12.54
CA THR A 99 -6.07 -7.65 11.68
C THR A 99 -5.94 -8.23 10.27
N ILE A 100 -7.03 -8.78 9.74
CA ILE A 100 -7.06 -9.36 8.39
C ILE A 100 -7.73 -8.37 7.45
N THR A 101 -7.04 -8.01 6.38
CA THR A 101 -7.54 -7.03 5.42
C THR A 101 -7.56 -7.58 4.01
N MET A 102 -8.55 -7.15 3.24
CA MET A 102 -8.68 -7.47 1.83
C MET A 102 -8.57 -6.22 0.97
N GLY A 103 -7.82 -6.30 -0.12
CA GLY A 103 -7.76 -5.29 -1.16
C GLY A 103 -8.12 -5.89 -2.51
N VAL A 104 -8.94 -5.19 -3.28
CA VAL A 104 -9.39 -5.65 -4.59
C VAL A 104 -9.19 -4.57 -5.63
N ASP A 105 -8.42 -4.89 -6.67
CA ASP A 105 -8.33 -4.08 -7.88
C ASP A 105 -9.16 -4.74 -8.98
N PHE A 106 -10.24 -4.07 -9.40
CA PHE A 106 -11.16 -4.63 -10.39
C PHE A 106 -10.67 -4.35 -11.81
N GLY A 107 -10.35 -5.40 -12.54
CA GLY A 107 -9.95 -5.32 -13.94
C GLY A 107 -11.13 -5.04 -14.88
N SER A 108 -10.86 -4.28 -15.93
CA SER A 108 -11.82 -3.96 -16.98
C SER A 108 -11.95 -5.05 -18.06
N GLY A 109 -11.26 -6.16 -17.91
CA GLY A 109 -11.08 -7.21 -18.91
C GLY A 109 -9.70 -7.15 -19.59
N ASN A 110 -9.46 -8.02 -20.56
CA ASN A 110 -8.14 -8.21 -21.17
C ASN A 110 -7.52 -6.87 -21.67
N PRO A 111 -6.29 -6.48 -21.21
CA PRO A 111 -5.38 -7.31 -20.42
C PRO A 111 -5.51 -7.17 -18.88
N SER A 112 -6.34 -6.26 -18.38
CA SER A 112 -6.49 -6.01 -16.94
C SER A 112 -7.33 -7.10 -16.28
N GLN A 113 -6.81 -7.69 -15.22
CA GLN A 113 -7.48 -8.73 -14.42
C GLN A 113 -7.93 -8.16 -13.08
N THR A 114 -8.97 -8.74 -12.52
CA THR A 114 -9.28 -8.49 -11.11
C THR A 114 -8.25 -9.22 -10.26
N VAL A 115 -7.62 -8.49 -9.33
CA VAL A 115 -6.67 -9.09 -8.38
C VAL A 115 -7.17 -8.88 -6.96
N ILE A 116 -7.15 -9.96 -6.18
CA ILE A 116 -7.52 -9.97 -4.77
C ILE A 116 -6.26 -10.18 -3.95
N SER A 117 -6.04 -9.31 -2.98
CA SER A 117 -4.95 -9.41 -2.01
C SER A 117 -5.50 -9.51 -0.60
N ILE A 118 -5.01 -10.46 0.21
CA ILE A 118 -5.32 -10.52 1.64
C ILE A 118 -4.01 -10.41 2.42
N MET A 119 -4.00 -9.51 3.39
CA MET A 119 -2.88 -9.30 4.29
C MET A 119 -3.30 -9.49 5.74
N ILE A 120 -2.39 -10.03 6.54
CA ILE A 120 -2.51 -10.08 7.99
C ILE A 120 -1.56 -9.06 8.58
N GLU A 121 -2.08 -8.15 9.39
CA GLU A 121 -1.27 -7.34 10.28
C GLU A 121 -1.09 -8.10 11.60
N TRP A 122 0.15 -8.40 11.93
CA TRP A 122 0.55 -8.95 13.21
C TRP A 122 0.94 -7.80 14.14
N ILE A 123 0.25 -7.65 15.28
CA ILE A 123 0.56 -6.63 16.27
C ILE A 123 1.59 -7.23 17.23
N LEU A 124 2.87 -6.88 17.02
CA LEU A 124 3.98 -7.33 17.85
C LEU A 124 4.04 -6.58 19.18
N GLN A 125 3.68 -5.28 19.13
CA GLN A 125 3.59 -4.43 20.31
C GLN A 125 2.39 -3.50 20.14
N PRO A 126 1.41 -3.53 21.07
CA PRO A 126 0.27 -2.62 21.02
C PRO A 126 0.70 -1.18 21.31
N GLU A 127 -0.05 -0.23 20.76
CA GLU A 127 0.13 1.19 21.07
C GLU A 127 -0.15 1.47 22.55
N THR A 128 0.70 2.29 23.17
CA THR A 128 0.53 2.79 24.52
C THR A 128 0.69 4.31 24.53
N LEU A 129 0.45 4.96 25.68
CA LEU A 129 0.65 6.42 25.82
C LEU A 129 2.09 6.87 25.56
N THR A 130 3.07 5.96 25.66
CA THR A 130 4.50 6.28 25.56
C THR A 130 5.23 5.56 24.45
N GLN A 131 4.56 4.65 23.74
CA GLN A 131 5.18 3.82 22.71
C GLN A 131 4.25 3.63 21.54
N ASP A 132 4.78 3.79 20.34
CA ASP A 132 4.06 3.55 19.10
C ASP A 132 3.80 2.04 18.90
N LYS A 133 2.72 1.74 18.18
CA LYS A 133 2.40 0.39 17.77
C LYS A 133 3.50 -0.17 16.86
N ILE A 134 3.98 -1.36 17.17
CA ILE A 134 4.86 -2.12 16.28
C ILE A 134 4.04 -3.24 15.66
N SER A 135 4.01 -3.28 14.34
CA SER A 135 3.30 -4.32 13.59
C SER A 135 4.05 -4.72 12.33
N ARG A 136 3.76 -5.93 11.82
CA ARG A 136 4.26 -6.46 10.56
C ARG A 136 3.10 -6.89 9.68
N TYR A 137 3.26 -6.74 8.39
CA TYR A 137 2.23 -7.06 7.39
C TYR A 137 2.68 -8.28 6.60
N GLN A 138 1.89 -9.32 6.64
CA GLN A 138 2.12 -10.56 5.90
C GLN A 138 1.12 -10.68 4.76
N LEU A 139 1.62 -10.80 3.54
CA LEU A 139 0.79 -11.20 2.40
C LEU A 139 0.49 -12.70 2.52
N VAL A 140 -0.78 -13.06 2.65
CA VAL A 140 -1.22 -14.46 2.83
C VAL A 140 -2.03 -14.99 1.66
N HIS A 141 -2.58 -14.10 0.83
CA HIS A 141 -3.34 -14.47 -0.36
C HIS A 141 -3.14 -13.41 -1.44
N LEU A 142 -2.88 -13.85 -2.66
CA LEU A 142 -2.82 -12.99 -3.84
C LEU A 142 -3.29 -13.79 -5.05
N GLU A 143 -4.44 -13.42 -5.59
CA GLU A 143 -5.12 -14.17 -6.64
C GLU A 143 -5.52 -13.25 -7.79
N PRO A 144 -4.94 -13.46 -8.99
CA PRO A 144 -5.47 -12.87 -10.21
C PRO A 144 -6.67 -13.68 -10.70
N ARG A 145 -7.78 -13.01 -10.93
CA ARG A 145 -9.01 -13.60 -11.45
C ARG A 145 -9.17 -13.27 -12.93
N PRO A 146 -9.53 -14.22 -13.78
CA PRO A 146 -9.87 -13.94 -15.16
C PRO A 146 -11.07 -13.00 -15.26
N ALA A 147 -11.31 -12.46 -16.45
CA ALA A 147 -12.52 -11.69 -16.71
C ALA A 147 -13.76 -12.58 -16.55
N GLU A 148 -14.52 -12.32 -15.51
CA GLU A 148 -15.76 -13.00 -15.16
C GLU A 148 -16.92 -11.99 -15.17
N ASN A 149 -18.15 -12.52 -15.04
CA ASN A 149 -19.30 -11.66 -14.81
C ASN A 149 -19.13 -10.88 -13.49
N GLN A 150 -19.49 -9.62 -13.49
CA GLN A 150 -19.32 -8.73 -12.33
C GLN A 150 -20.03 -9.22 -11.07
N LEU A 151 -21.21 -9.84 -11.22
CA LEU A 151 -21.97 -10.39 -10.09
C LEU A 151 -21.31 -11.66 -9.54
N ASP A 152 -20.78 -12.51 -10.44
CA ASP A 152 -20.08 -13.73 -10.04
C ASP A 152 -18.79 -13.39 -9.28
N GLN A 153 -18.06 -12.35 -9.76
CA GLN A 153 -16.91 -11.81 -9.03
C GLN A 153 -17.28 -11.26 -7.65
N ALA A 154 -18.35 -10.47 -7.57
CA ALA A 154 -18.80 -9.87 -6.33
C ALA A 154 -19.18 -10.94 -5.29
N LYS A 155 -19.91 -11.98 -5.73
CA LYS A 155 -20.25 -13.12 -4.90
C LYS A 155 -18.99 -13.81 -4.37
N TYR A 156 -18.06 -14.18 -5.26
CA TYR A 156 -16.82 -14.84 -4.87
C TYR A 156 -16.03 -14.02 -3.84
N ILE A 157 -15.89 -12.72 -4.06
CA ILE A 157 -15.16 -11.83 -3.15
C ILE A 157 -15.85 -11.73 -1.79
N ALA A 158 -17.19 -11.63 -1.76
CA ALA A 158 -17.95 -11.61 -0.51
C ALA A 158 -17.83 -12.93 0.27
N GLU A 159 -17.90 -14.08 -0.43
CA GLU A 159 -17.69 -15.39 0.16
C GLU A 159 -16.27 -15.53 0.72
N LEU A 160 -15.24 -15.19 -0.08
CA LEU A 160 -13.83 -15.23 0.34
C LEU A 160 -13.55 -14.31 1.54
N PHE A 161 -14.15 -13.10 1.57
CA PHE A 161 -14.04 -12.18 2.69
C PHE A 161 -14.56 -12.79 3.99
N ASN A 162 -15.72 -13.43 3.92
CA ASN A 162 -16.34 -14.08 5.07
C ASN A 162 -15.58 -15.35 5.48
N GLU A 163 -15.17 -16.19 4.54
CA GLU A 163 -14.40 -17.41 4.78
C GLU A 163 -13.05 -17.12 5.45
N CYS A 164 -12.37 -16.06 5.03
CA CYS A 164 -11.10 -15.61 5.64
C CYS A 164 -11.31 -14.83 6.95
N GLN A 165 -12.53 -14.56 7.38
CA GLN A 165 -12.86 -13.70 8.52
C GLN A 165 -12.17 -12.33 8.44
N CYS A 166 -12.16 -11.71 7.24
CA CYS A 166 -11.55 -10.39 7.06
C CYS A 166 -12.24 -9.34 7.93
N ASP A 167 -11.44 -8.49 8.59
CA ASP A 167 -11.96 -7.41 9.42
C ASP A 167 -12.47 -6.24 8.57
N ILE A 168 -11.78 -5.98 7.45
CA ILE A 168 -12.06 -4.84 6.59
C ILE A 168 -11.52 -5.05 5.18
N GLY A 169 -12.22 -4.52 4.19
CA GLY A 169 -11.81 -4.58 2.79
C GLY A 169 -11.94 -3.25 2.07
N VAL A 170 -11.14 -3.08 1.03
CA VAL A 170 -11.17 -1.92 0.12
C VAL A 170 -11.10 -2.40 -1.32
N GLY A 171 -12.00 -1.92 -2.17
CA GLY A 171 -12.02 -2.22 -3.59
C GLY A 171 -12.10 -0.98 -4.47
N ASP A 172 -11.51 -1.03 -5.68
CA ASP A 172 -11.56 0.08 -6.65
C ASP A 172 -13.00 0.38 -7.08
N LEU A 173 -13.38 1.66 -7.07
CA LEU A 173 -14.67 2.15 -7.58
C LEU A 173 -14.62 2.51 -9.08
N GLY A 174 -13.46 2.50 -9.69
CA GLY A 174 -13.32 2.89 -11.10
C GLY A 174 -14.12 1.95 -12.02
N TYR A 175 -13.79 0.68 -11.99
CA TYR A 175 -14.49 -0.38 -12.71
C TYR A 175 -15.36 -1.24 -11.81
N GLY A 176 -15.10 -1.21 -10.50
CA GLY A 176 -15.71 -2.08 -9.50
C GLY A 176 -16.95 -1.53 -8.79
N ALA A 177 -17.56 -0.43 -9.27
CA ALA A 177 -18.66 0.20 -8.52
C ALA A 177 -19.85 -0.74 -8.27
N ILE A 178 -20.25 -1.55 -9.25
CA ILE A 178 -21.33 -2.53 -9.12
C ILE A 178 -20.89 -3.67 -8.21
N GLN A 179 -19.66 -4.17 -8.39
CA GLN A 179 -19.13 -5.26 -7.56
C GLN A 179 -19.04 -4.82 -6.09
N VAL A 180 -18.49 -3.62 -5.82
CA VAL A 180 -18.41 -3.09 -4.44
C VAL A 180 -19.79 -3.02 -3.80
N GLN A 181 -20.80 -2.52 -4.53
CA GLN A 181 -22.17 -2.48 -4.02
C GLN A 181 -22.70 -3.86 -3.69
N GLN A 182 -22.52 -4.84 -4.59
CA GLN A 182 -22.96 -6.21 -4.38
C GLN A 182 -22.19 -6.92 -3.26
N ILE A 183 -20.90 -6.64 -3.10
CA ILE A 183 -20.11 -7.15 -1.97
C ILE A 183 -20.66 -6.60 -0.65
N GLN A 184 -21.03 -5.33 -0.61
CA GLN A 184 -21.59 -4.69 0.58
C GLN A 184 -22.98 -5.23 0.93
N ASP A 185 -23.88 -5.29 -0.05
CA ASP A 185 -25.30 -5.54 0.15
C ASP A 185 -25.66 -7.04 0.07
N GLY A 186 -24.80 -7.84 -0.57
CA GLY A 186 -25.18 -9.18 -1.02
C GLY A 186 -25.97 -9.12 -2.33
N GLY A 187 -26.48 -10.26 -2.72
CA GLY A 187 -27.22 -10.37 -3.98
C GLY A 187 -27.76 -11.77 -4.23
N THR A 188 -28.11 -12.01 -5.48
CA THR A 188 -28.58 -13.32 -5.93
C THR A 188 -27.57 -13.92 -6.90
N ASP A 189 -27.13 -15.12 -6.62
CA ASP A 189 -26.30 -15.90 -7.52
C ASP A 189 -27.03 -16.11 -8.85
N ARG A 190 -26.40 -15.67 -9.92
CA ARG A 190 -26.99 -15.69 -11.26
C ARG A 190 -27.22 -17.11 -11.80
N LEU A 191 -26.39 -18.08 -11.38
CA LEU A 191 -26.44 -19.45 -11.89
C LEU A 191 -27.46 -20.31 -11.12
N THR A 192 -27.52 -20.13 -9.80
CA THR A 192 -28.35 -20.96 -8.92
C THR A 192 -29.65 -20.29 -8.49
N GLY A 193 -29.74 -18.96 -8.61
CA GLY A 193 -30.86 -18.18 -8.08
C GLY A 193 -30.87 -18.07 -6.54
N HIS A 194 -29.87 -18.62 -5.83
CA HIS A 194 -29.76 -18.50 -4.40
C HIS A 194 -29.21 -17.17 -3.94
N PRO A 195 -29.70 -16.60 -2.83
CA PRO A 195 -29.11 -15.39 -2.27
C PRO A 195 -27.72 -15.68 -1.69
N PHE A 196 -26.83 -14.70 -1.77
CA PHE A 196 -25.57 -14.66 -1.03
C PHE A 196 -25.53 -13.43 -0.12
N ASN A 197 -24.89 -13.57 1.04
CA ASN A 197 -24.82 -12.52 2.03
C ASN A 197 -23.71 -11.51 1.67
N GLY A 198 -24.02 -10.22 1.77
CA GLY A 198 -23.02 -9.17 1.72
C GLY A 198 -22.23 -9.08 3.03
N VAL A 199 -21.12 -8.37 2.96
CA VAL A 199 -20.21 -8.16 4.10
C VAL A 199 -20.51 -6.87 4.87
N GLY A 200 -21.42 -6.04 4.35
CA GLY A 200 -21.81 -4.75 4.94
C GLY A 200 -20.92 -3.58 4.52
N SER A 201 -21.52 -2.39 4.41
CA SER A 201 -20.82 -1.17 3.99
C SER A 201 -19.85 -0.62 5.04
N SER A 202 -19.94 -1.09 6.29
CA SER A 202 -18.97 -0.76 7.35
C SER A 202 -17.70 -1.61 7.30
N ASN A 203 -17.71 -2.73 6.57
CA ASN A 203 -16.61 -3.69 6.53
C ASN A 203 -15.93 -3.72 5.16
N PHE A 204 -16.60 -3.26 4.11
CA PHE A 204 -16.00 -3.17 2.78
C PHE A 204 -16.25 -1.79 2.17
N PHE A 205 -15.18 -1.10 1.80
CA PHE A 205 -15.24 0.26 1.28
C PHE A 205 -14.88 0.30 -0.19
N GLY A 206 -15.65 1.08 -0.95
CA GLY A 206 -15.23 1.46 -2.28
C GLY A 206 -14.19 2.59 -2.24
N CYS A 207 -13.18 2.53 -3.08
CA CYS A 207 -12.12 3.51 -3.16
C CYS A 207 -12.02 4.14 -4.54
N ARG A 208 -11.95 5.46 -4.61
CA ARG A 208 -11.63 6.21 -5.83
C ARG A 208 -10.20 6.70 -5.80
N SER A 209 -9.47 6.34 -6.83
CA SER A 209 -8.20 6.99 -7.12
C SER A 209 -8.46 8.36 -7.75
N ILE A 210 -7.97 9.41 -7.12
CA ILE A 210 -7.99 10.78 -7.62
C ILE A 210 -6.57 11.19 -7.99
N GLY A 211 -6.43 11.97 -9.06
CA GLY A 211 -5.17 12.63 -9.36
C GLY A 211 -5.16 13.97 -8.66
N ASP A 212 -4.13 14.18 -7.91
CA ASP A 212 -3.61 15.46 -7.43
C ASP A 212 -4.61 16.55 -7.05
N GLU A 213 -4.84 16.74 -5.77
CA GLU A 213 -5.25 18.03 -5.18
C GLU A 213 -5.27 18.00 -3.64
N THR A 214 -5.03 16.86 -3.03
CA THR A 214 -5.16 16.75 -1.58
C THR A 214 -3.86 16.33 -0.92
N LYS A 215 -3.44 17.11 0.07
CA LYS A 215 -2.30 16.77 0.94
C LYS A 215 -2.54 15.48 1.77
N ASN A 216 -3.75 14.96 1.74
CA ASN A 216 -4.16 13.77 2.50
C ASN A 216 -4.34 12.60 1.53
N VAL A 217 -3.57 11.54 1.74
CA VAL A 217 -3.58 10.34 0.91
C VAL A 217 -4.90 9.62 0.94
N LEU A 218 -5.61 9.68 2.06
CA LEU A 218 -6.84 8.95 2.29
C LEU A 218 -7.92 9.89 2.82
N GLN A 219 -9.07 9.94 2.18
CA GLN A 219 -10.22 10.75 2.57
C GLN A 219 -11.50 9.95 2.53
N PHE A 220 -12.38 10.18 3.51
CA PHE A 220 -13.75 9.69 3.46
C PHE A 220 -14.67 10.68 2.74
N ASN A 221 -15.54 10.13 1.92
CA ASN A 221 -16.62 10.88 1.30
C ASN A 221 -17.91 10.13 1.52
N LYS A 222 -18.95 10.91 1.85
CA LYS A 222 -20.31 10.40 1.95
C LYS A 222 -21.06 10.71 0.67
N LYS A 223 -21.68 9.70 0.09
CA LYS A 223 -22.57 9.85 -1.05
C LYS A 223 -23.93 9.30 -0.68
N ILE A 224 -24.97 10.06 -0.94
CA ILE A 224 -26.34 9.58 -0.85
C ILE A 224 -26.60 8.82 -2.16
N ASP A 225 -26.98 7.55 -2.06
CA ASP A 225 -27.38 6.74 -3.19
C ASP A 225 -28.81 7.09 -3.66
N GLU A 226 -29.25 6.43 -4.72
CA GLU A 226 -30.59 6.63 -5.29
C GLU A 226 -31.74 6.17 -4.37
N HIS A 227 -31.42 5.41 -3.32
CA HIS A 227 -32.37 4.97 -2.30
C HIS A 227 -32.34 5.89 -1.05
N GLY A 228 -31.52 6.94 -1.05
CA GLY A 228 -31.36 7.86 0.08
C GLY A 228 -30.41 7.34 1.17
N GLU A 229 -29.74 6.22 0.96
CA GLU A 229 -28.76 5.70 1.90
C GLU A 229 -27.41 6.42 1.77
N ILE A 230 -26.80 6.69 2.92
CA ILE A 230 -25.49 7.33 2.98
C ILE A 230 -24.42 6.24 2.86
N ARG A 231 -23.74 6.19 1.72
CA ARG A 231 -22.58 5.31 1.52
C ARG A 231 -21.28 6.07 1.65
N GLU A 232 -20.41 5.53 2.47
CA GLU A 232 -19.06 6.06 2.63
C GLU A 232 -18.13 5.40 1.60
N HIS A 233 -17.30 6.21 0.97
CA HIS A 233 -16.26 5.74 0.09
C HIS A 233 -14.96 6.49 0.35
N LEU A 234 -13.86 5.82 0.06
CA LEU A 234 -12.52 6.36 0.21
C LEU A 234 -12.11 7.12 -1.05
N LYS A 235 -11.29 8.13 -0.89
CA LYS A 235 -10.52 8.75 -1.97
C LYS A 235 -9.06 8.65 -1.61
N ILE A 236 -8.25 8.23 -2.56
CA ILE A 236 -6.80 8.19 -2.41
C ILE A 236 -6.13 8.97 -3.54
N ASP A 237 -5.07 9.68 -3.22
CA ASP A 237 -4.12 10.10 -4.24
C ASP A 237 -3.29 8.89 -4.67
N LYS A 238 -3.49 8.44 -5.91
CA LYS A 238 -2.88 7.21 -6.43
C LYS A 238 -1.36 7.27 -6.40
N THR A 239 -0.78 8.40 -6.77
CA THR A 239 0.67 8.58 -6.84
C THR A 239 1.29 8.50 -5.46
N THR A 240 0.70 9.20 -4.51
CA THR A 240 1.14 9.19 -3.11
C THR A 240 0.96 7.81 -2.49
N ALA A 241 -0.15 7.14 -2.72
CA ALA A 241 -0.39 5.79 -2.21
C ALA A 241 0.62 4.76 -2.75
N ILE A 242 0.99 4.86 -4.04
CA ILE A 242 2.05 4.04 -4.61
C ILE A 242 3.40 4.35 -3.95
N GLN A 243 3.71 5.64 -3.73
CA GLN A 243 4.97 6.03 -3.10
C GLN A 243 5.04 5.51 -1.65
N GLU A 244 3.97 5.63 -0.88
CA GLU A 244 3.89 5.09 0.48
C GLU A 244 4.07 3.56 0.52
N PHE A 245 3.52 2.86 -0.47
CA PHE A 245 3.73 1.41 -0.58
C PHE A 245 5.20 1.07 -0.90
N ILE A 246 5.84 1.84 -1.79
CA ILE A 246 7.29 1.70 -2.07
C ILE A 246 8.11 1.95 -0.81
N ASP A 247 7.76 2.98 -0.04
CA ASP A 247 8.44 3.29 1.21
C ASP A 247 8.21 2.18 2.25
N LEU A 248 7.00 1.60 2.32
CA LEU A 248 6.67 0.45 3.18
C LEU A 248 7.53 -0.78 2.86
N MET A 249 7.82 -1.05 1.57
CA MET A 249 8.71 -2.15 1.18
C MET A 249 10.13 -2.00 1.77
N GLY A 250 10.56 -0.77 2.05
CA GLY A 250 11.88 -0.47 2.63
C GLY A 250 11.89 -0.38 4.16
N ILE A 251 10.73 -0.38 4.82
CA ILE A 251 10.67 -0.24 6.28
C ILE A 251 11.09 -1.54 6.96
N MET A 252 12.01 -1.40 7.91
CA MET A 252 12.47 -2.49 8.78
C MET A 252 11.96 -2.24 10.19
N VAL A 253 11.45 -3.28 10.84
CA VAL A 253 10.99 -3.25 12.24
C VAL A 253 11.78 -4.24 13.08
N ASP A 254 11.99 -3.87 14.34
CA ASP A 254 12.62 -4.75 15.31
C ASP A 254 11.62 -5.87 15.70
N ASP A 255 12.09 -7.11 15.70
CA ASP A 255 11.31 -8.25 16.17
C ASP A 255 11.48 -8.36 17.69
N PRO A 256 10.45 -8.11 18.51
CA PRO A 256 10.57 -8.14 19.96
C PRO A 256 10.93 -9.52 20.51
N ASP A 257 10.60 -10.60 19.81
CA ASP A 257 10.92 -11.97 20.22
C ASP A 257 12.39 -12.31 20.01
N ASP A 258 13.09 -11.49 19.24
CA ASP A 258 14.44 -11.75 18.81
C ASP A 258 15.47 -10.79 19.45
N ARG A 259 15.25 -10.43 20.71
CA ARG A 259 16.02 -9.45 21.52
C ARG A 259 17.52 -9.71 21.63
N TYR A 260 18.01 -10.88 21.24
CA TYR A 260 19.40 -11.31 21.45
C TYR A 260 20.32 -11.20 20.24
N ASN A 261 19.82 -10.78 19.10
CA ASN A 261 20.60 -10.76 17.85
C ASN A 261 20.52 -9.39 17.18
N MET A 262 21.62 -8.66 17.10
CA MET A 262 21.66 -7.28 16.58
C MET A 262 21.35 -7.14 15.08
N ASP A 263 21.28 -8.23 14.32
CA ASP A 263 20.98 -8.26 12.88
C ASP A 263 19.48 -8.50 12.56
N LYS A 264 18.59 -8.27 13.52
CA LYS A 264 17.22 -8.77 13.51
C LYS A 264 16.14 -7.78 13.12
N ARG A 265 16.48 -6.77 12.40
CA ARG A 265 15.50 -5.97 11.70
C ARG A 265 14.93 -6.77 10.54
N LYS A 266 13.64 -7.03 10.57
CA LYS A 266 12.92 -7.68 9.48
C LYS A 266 12.07 -6.67 8.73
N HIS A 267 11.82 -6.91 7.45
CA HIS A 267 10.92 -6.05 6.69
C HIS A 267 9.53 -6.01 7.34
N LYS A 268 8.96 -4.80 7.41
CA LYS A 268 7.60 -4.60 7.90
C LYS A 268 6.58 -5.31 7.02
N LEU A 269 6.79 -5.29 5.71
CA LEU A 269 6.02 -6.06 4.72
C LEU A 269 6.74 -7.37 4.43
N MET A 270 6.03 -8.49 4.52
CA MET A 270 6.55 -9.84 4.31
C MET A 270 5.79 -10.56 3.22
N PHE A 271 6.52 -11.17 2.31
CA PHE A 271 5.95 -12.03 1.28
C PHE A 271 6.20 -13.52 1.57
N PRO A 272 5.29 -14.40 1.18
CA PRO A 272 5.42 -15.84 1.41
C PRO A 272 6.55 -16.43 0.56
N ALA A 273 7.61 -16.92 1.21
CA ALA A 273 8.82 -17.43 0.56
C ALA A 273 8.88 -18.95 0.45
N GLU A 274 7.86 -19.67 0.92
CA GLU A 274 7.72 -21.09 0.65
C GLU A 274 7.74 -21.32 -0.88
N PRO A 275 8.52 -22.28 -1.39
CA PRO A 275 8.81 -22.40 -2.84
C PRO A 275 7.59 -22.46 -3.74
N TYR A 276 6.56 -23.22 -3.36
CA TYR A 276 5.33 -23.32 -4.14
C TYR A 276 4.55 -21.99 -4.11
N SER A 277 4.45 -21.36 -2.96
CA SER A 277 3.79 -20.07 -2.78
C SER A 277 4.48 -18.98 -3.57
N LYS A 278 5.81 -18.93 -3.55
CA LYS A 278 6.60 -17.97 -4.34
C LYS A 278 6.36 -18.17 -5.84
N GLN A 279 6.29 -19.40 -6.30
CA GLN A 279 5.97 -19.70 -7.70
C GLN A 279 4.56 -19.26 -8.08
N LYS A 280 3.58 -19.48 -7.19
CA LYS A 280 2.18 -19.11 -7.40
C LYS A 280 1.98 -17.60 -7.61
N ILE A 281 2.80 -16.77 -6.97
CA ILE A 281 2.74 -15.31 -7.07
C ILE A 281 3.88 -14.68 -7.85
N ASP A 282 4.60 -15.44 -8.67
CA ASP A 282 5.78 -14.96 -9.43
C ASP A 282 5.43 -13.79 -10.38
N PHE A 283 4.18 -13.69 -10.82
CA PHE A 283 3.70 -12.60 -11.65
C PHE A 283 3.87 -11.20 -11.01
N ILE A 284 3.99 -11.11 -9.67
CA ILE A 284 4.24 -9.83 -8.98
C ILE A 284 5.54 -9.16 -9.43
N TYR A 285 6.56 -9.94 -9.81
CA TYR A 285 7.80 -9.36 -10.32
C TYR A 285 7.55 -8.52 -11.58
N SER A 286 6.72 -9.05 -12.49
CA SER A 286 6.32 -8.32 -13.68
C SER A 286 5.50 -7.08 -13.31
N ASP A 287 4.47 -7.23 -12.50
CA ASP A 287 3.55 -6.16 -12.14
C ASP A 287 4.25 -5.01 -11.41
N LEU A 288 5.07 -5.33 -10.41
CA LEU A 288 5.74 -4.32 -9.60
C LEU A 288 6.89 -3.64 -10.36
N THR A 289 7.70 -4.41 -11.11
CA THR A 289 8.83 -3.81 -11.85
C THR A 289 8.41 -3.07 -13.11
N ASN A 290 7.19 -3.24 -13.60
CA ASN A 290 6.67 -2.46 -14.73
C ASN A 290 6.24 -1.04 -14.35
N LEU A 291 6.20 -0.72 -13.06
CA LEU A 291 6.02 0.66 -12.63
C LEU A 291 7.18 1.52 -13.13
N THR A 292 6.86 2.62 -13.79
CA THR A 292 7.84 3.56 -14.29
C THR A 292 7.82 4.85 -13.46
N ARG A 293 8.92 5.61 -13.50
CA ARG A 293 8.97 6.91 -12.83
C ARG A 293 7.95 7.88 -13.40
N LYS A 294 7.65 7.79 -14.69
CA LYS A 294 6.60 8.60 -15.31
C LYS A 294 5.24 8.38 -14.64
N ASP A 295 4.96 7.17 -14.19
CA ASP A 295 3.73 6.86 -13.46
C ASP A 295 3.62 7.58 -12.11
N LEU A 296 4.76 8.02 -11.56
CA LEU A 296 4.83 8.74 -10.29
C LEU A 296 5.02 10.26 -10.45
N THR A 297 5.59 10.71 -11.55
CA THR A 297 6.00 12.12 -11.71
C THR A 297 5.14 12.92 -12.68
N ASP A 298 4.44 12.27 -13.59
CA ASP A 298 3.59 13.01 -14.51
C ASP A 298 2.36 13.55 -13.77
N LYS A 299 2.60 14.58 -13.02
CA LYS A 299 1.61 15.62 -12.85
C LYS A 299 1.39 16.16 -14.24
N ILE A 300 0.22 15.92 -14.75
CA ILE A 300 -0.38 16.37 -15.97
C ILE A 300 0.24 17.71 -16.39
N ASP A 301 0.68 17.80 -17.64
CA ASP A 301 0.82 19.07 -18.34
C ASP A 301 -0.56 19.78 -18.35
N GLU A 302 -0.87 20.50 -17.28
CA GLU A 302 -2.11 21.26 -17.11
C GLU A 302 -2.19 22.46 -18.05
N ASP A 303 -1.11 22.80 -18.71
CA ASP A 303 -0.99 24.00 -19.55
C ASP A 303 -1.40 23.82 -21.03
N LYS A 304 -2.27 22.85 -21.35
CA LYS A 304 -2.89 22.86 -22.66
C LYS A 304 -4.25 23.54 -22.62
N PRO A 305 -4.38 24.75 -23.22
CA PRO A 305 -5.60 25.56 -23.17
C PRO A 305 -6.80 25.00 -23.94
N ASP A 306 -6.66 23.85 -24.55
CA ASP A 306 -7.73 23.23 -25.35
C ASP A 306 -8.48 22.21 -24.54
N GLY A 307 -9.59 22.55 -23.93
CA GLY A 307 -10.57 21.73 -23.21
C GLY A 307 -10.85 20.30 -23.70
N ARG A 308 -9.87 19.65 -24.32
CA ARG A 308 -9.92 18.26 -24.75
C ARG A 308 -9.75 17.37 -23.53
N GLN A 309 -10.70 16.49 -23.35
CA GLN A 309 -10.74 15.42 -22.36
C GLN A 309 -9.33 14.92 -22.04
N ARG A 310 -8.95 14.99 -20.76
CA ARG A 310 -7.73 14.38 -20.24
C ARG A 310 -7.61 12.98 -20.82
N ALA A 311 -6.63 12.76 -21.69
CA ALA A 311 -6.34 11.41 -22.15
C ALA A 311 -6.05 10.59 -20.89
N ARG A 312 -6.91 9.62 -20.57
CA ARG A 312 -6.66 8.69 -19.46
C ARG A 312 -5.27 8.12 -19.69
N LYS A 313 -4.37 8.32 -18.73
CA LYS A 313 -3.08 7.64 -18.75
C LYS A 313 -3.34 6.15 -18.92
N GLN A 314 -3.09 5.64 -20.09
CA GLN A 314 -3.04 4.20 -20.30
C GLN A 314 -1.69 3.76 -19.76
N PHE A 315 -1.71 3.11 -18.61
CA PHE A 315 -0.55 2.34 -18.19
C PHE A 315 -0.32 1.26 -19.25
N ASN A 316 0.88 1.18 -19.79
CA ASN A 316 1.21 0.22 -20.85
C ASN A 316 1.14 -1.25 -20.36
N HIS A 317 1.04 -1.46 -19.04
CA HIS A 317 0.98 -2.78 -18.42
C HIS A 317 0.06 -2.75 -17.20
N PRO A 318 -0.69 -3.82 -16.97
CA PRO A 318 -1.48 -3.99 -15.75
C PRO A 318 -0.58 -3.92 -14.52
N LYS A 319 -1.04 -3.19 -13.51
CA LYS A 319 -0.39 -3.11 -12.18
C LYS A 319 -1.39 -3.52 -11.11
N ASP A 320 -2.25 -4.43 -11.50
CA ASP A 320 -3.44 -4.79 -10.74
C ASP A 320 -3.05 -5.38 -9.36
N SER A 321 -1.97 -6.19 -9.30
CA SER A 321 -1.48 -6.72 -8.03
C SER A 321 -0.93 -5.65 -7.08
N LEU A 322 -0.24 -4.64 -7.61
CA LEU A 322 0.24 -3.51 -6.82
C LEU A 322 -0.93 -2.74 -6.20
N MET A 323 -1.96 -2.44 -7.00
CA MET A 323 -3.12 -1.70 -6.50
C MET A 323 -3.93 -2.53 -5.49
N ALA A 324 -4.12 -3.82 -5.73
CA ALA A 324 -4.78 -4.71 -4.76
C ALA A 324 -4.04 -4.72 -3.42
N MET A 325 -2.71 -4.82 -3.41
CA MET A 325 -1.91 -4.75 -2.19
C MET A 325 -1.99 -3.37 -1.52
N ILE A 326 -1.99 -2.28 -2.29
CA ILE A 326 -2.19 -0.93 -1.76
C ILE A 326 -3.58 -0.83 -1.10
N TYR A 327 -4.63 -1.34 -1.70
CA TYR A 327 -5.96 -1.33 -1.10
C TYR A 327 -6.02 -2.13 0.20
N SER A 328 -5.31 -3.27 0.31
CA SER A 328 -5.17 -4.00 1.58
C SER A 328 -4.49 -3.15 2.67
N THR A 329 -3.41 -2.43 2.34
CA THR A 329 -2.74 -1.54 3.30
C THR A 329 -3.62 -0.35 3.68
N LYS A 330 -4.39 0.21 2.74
CA LYS A 330 -5.33 1.30 3.02
C LYS A 330 -6.52 0.83 3.87
N ALA A 331 -6.95 -0.43 3.73
CA ALA A 331 -7.91 -1.04 4.65
C ALA A 331 -7.39 -1.05 6.10
N LEU A 332 -6.10 -1.36 6.31
CA LEU A 332 -5.47 -1.25 7.64
C LEU A 332 -5.54 0.17 8.21
N GLU A 333 -5.23 1.17 7.41
CA GLU A 333 -5.30 2.58 7.84
C GLU A 333 -6.73 2.96 8.25
N VAL A 334 -7.74 2.51 7.52
CA VAL A 334 -9.15 2.70 7.87
C VAL A 334 -9.46 2.09 9.23
N ARG A 335 -9.03 0.85 9.47
CA ARG A 335 -9.28 0.13 10.73
C ARG A 335 -8.59 0.79 11.92
N GLN A 336 -7.42 1.35 11.72
CA GLN A 336 -6.64 2.00 12.78
C GLN A 336 -7.17 3.38 13.18
N GLY A 337 -8.17 3.91 12.47
CA GLY A 337 -8.77 5.20 12.80
C GLY A 337 -7.80 6.36 12.63
N TYR A 338 -6.95 6.30 11.62
CA TYR A 338 -6.04 7.39 11.31
C TYR A 338 -6.80 8.71 11.21
N ASN A 339 -6.28 9.74 11.88
CA ASN A 339 -6.84 11.08 12.04
C ASN A 339 -7.42 11.60 10.71
N TRP A 340 -8.72 11.43 10.59
CA TRP A 340 -9.50 11.90 9.48
C TRP A 340 -9.62 13.42 9.59
N VAL A 341 -8.85 14.13 8.81
CA VAL A 341 -9.12 15.54 8.56
C VAL A 341 -10.27 15.57 7.56
N GLY A 342 -11.46 15.28 8.08
CA GLY A 342 -12.68 15.51 7.34
C GLY A 342 -12.86 17.01 7.14
N THR A 343 -13.07 17.42 5.91
CA THR A 343 -13.64 18.73 5.61
C THR A 343 -15.05 18.75 6.20
N GLY A 344 -15.17 19.22 7.43
CA GLY A 344 -16.45 19.55 8.08
C GLY A 344 -17.19 18.36 8.70
N GLY A 345 -16.96 18.08 9.98
CA GLY A 345 -17.82 17.22 10.79
C GLY A 345 -17.04 16.46 11.84
N GLY A 346 -16.82 17.11 12.97
CA GLY A 346 -16.18 16.46 14.12
C GLY A 346 -16.99 15.27 14.61
N TRP A 347 -16.31 14.16 14.80
CA TRP A 347 -16.80 13.09 15.65
C TRP A 347 -16.49 13.46 17.12
N ARG A 348 -17.52 13.55 17.93
CA ARG A 348 -17.44 13.48 19.40
C ARG A 348 -17.71 12.07 19.84
#